data_ab3ece8369cb6b547086801980d6e857
#
_entry.id   ab3ece8369cb6b547086801980d6e857
#
_cell.length_a   1.000
_cell.length_b   1.000
_cell.length_c   1.000
_cell.angle_alpha   90.00
_cell.angle_beta   90.00
_cell.angle_gamma   90.00
#
_symmetry.space_group_name_H-M   'P 1'
#
loop_
_entity.id
_entity.type
_entity.pdbx_description
1 polymer ?
#
loop_
_entity_poly.entity_id
_entity_poly.type
_entity_poly.pdbx_seq_one_letter_code
_entity_poly.pdbx_strand_id
1 'polypeptide(L)'
;MKKITLLLFFYSILSCGVKQSTNQLNSGNYDEAINIAVNSLRNNKNAKGKQDYVYILEEAFAKAKERDLRNIDSWSKDANPTNLEQIYNSYVQLNRRQELIRPLLPLKLLKEGRDAIFPMDNYSTEIIDSKNALSNYLYTN
;
A
#
# COMPACT_ATOMS: atom_id res chain seq x y z
N MET A 1 -43.25 -7.30 -1.03
CA MET A 1 -42.59 -6.17 -0.33
C MET A 1 -41.39 -6.61 0.53
N LYS A 2 -41.38 -7.78 1.17
CA LYS A 2 -40.24 -8.25 2.01
C LYS A 2 -38.94 -8.51 1.25
N LYS A 3 -38.98 -8.86 -0.05
CA LYS A 3 -37.77 -9.17 -0.86
C LYS A 3 -36.99 -7.92 -1.33
N ILE A 4 -37.65 -6.78 -1.47
CA ILE A 4 -37.02 -5.52 -1.90
C ILE A 4 -36.22 -4.89 -0.77
N THR A 5 -36.71 -5.01 0.46
CA THR A 5 -36.02 -4.46 1.66
C THR A 5 -34.70 -5.19 1.95
N LEU A 6 -34.61 -6.49 1.66
CA LEU A 6 -33.39 -7.27 1.84
C LEU A 6 -32.30 -6.90 0.81
N LEU A 7 -32.71 -6.55 -0.41
CA LEU A 7 -31.77 -6.16 -1.48
C LEU A 7 -31.13 -4.80 -1.22
N LEU A 8 -31.87 -3.85 -0.62
CA LEU A 8 -31.35 -2.53 -0.24
C LEU A 8 -30.34 -2.60 0.90
N PHE A 9 -30.45 -3.58 1.80
CA PHE A 9 -29.52 -3.76 2.91
C PHE A 9 -28.15 -4.28 2.44
N PHE A 10 -28.12 -5.05 1.33
CA PHE A 10 -26.87 -5.57 0.77
C PHE A 10 -26.01 -4.50 0.07
N TYR A 11 -26.62 -3.44 -0.47
CA TYR A 11 -25.91 -2.32 -1.11
C TYR A 11 -25.19 -1.41 -0.11
N SER A 12 -25.67 -1.31 1.12
CA SER A 12 -25.08 -0.44 2.14
C SER A 12 -23.75 -0.95 2.71
N ILE A 13 -23.50 -2.26 2.67
CA ILE A 13 -22.27 -2.86 3.22
C ILE A 13 -21.05 -2.63 2.29
N LEU A 14 -21.25 -2.60 0.98
CA LEU A 14 -20.18 -2.37 0.00
C LEU A 14 -19.67 -0.91 0.03
N SER A 15 -20.55 0.04 0.34
CA SER A 15 -20.21 1.47 0.42
C SER A 15 -19.35 1.80 1.64
N CYS A 16 -19.45 1.04 2.73
CA CYS A 16 -18.71 1.31 3.97
C CYS A 16 -17.20 1.08 3.80
N GLY A 17 -16.79 0.00 3.14
CA GLY A 17 -15.39 -0.35 2.95
C GLY A 17 -14.64 0.60 1.99
N VAL A 18 -15.28 1.02 0.89
CA VAL A 18 -14.71 2.02 -0.03
C VAL A 18 -14.53 3.35 0.69
N LYS A 19 -15.56 3.82 1.41
CA LYS A 19 -15.49 5.06 2.18
C LYS A 19 -14.38 5.01 3.23
N GLN A 20 -14.24 3.90 3.96
CA GLN A 20 -13.17 3.72 4.93
C GLN A 20 -11.80 3.78 4.27
N SER A 21 -11.57 3.05 3.18
CA SER A 21 -10.30 3.04 2.45
C SER A 21 -9.95 4.43 1.90
N THR A 22 -10.94 5.15 1.36
CA THR A 22 -10.79 6.53 0.87
C THR A 22 -10.41 7.48 2.02
N ASN A 23 -11.03 7.34 3.19
CA ASN A 23 -10.69 8.16 4.36
C ASN A 23 -9.25 7.91 4.82
N GLN A 24 -8.79 6.66 4.83
CA GLN A 24 -7.40 6.34 5.15
C GLN A 24 -6.43 6.93 4.12
N LEU A 25 -6.73 6.83 2.83
CA LEU A 25 -5.95 7.47 1.77
C LEU A 25 -5.84 8.98 1.97
N ASN A 26 -6.97 9.65 2.22
CA ASN A 26 -7.02 11.11 2.38
C ASN A 26 -6.34 11.61 3.66
N SER A 27 -6.32 10.78 4.70
CA SER A 27 -5.62 11.09 5.95
C SER A 27 -4.12 10.75 5.94
N GLY A 28 -3.59 10.23 4.83
CA GLY A 28 -2.19 9.84 4.70
C GLY A 28 -1.84 8.47 5.30
N ASN A 29 -2.85 7.72 5.79
CA ASN A 29 -2.68 6.35 6.30
C ASN A 29 -2.66 5.36 5.14
N TYR A 30 -1.67 5.50 4.25
CA TYR A 30 -1.58 4.76 2.99
C TYR A 30 -1.52 3.26 3.19
N ASP A 31 -0.82 2.78 4.21
CA ASP A 31 -0.70 1.34 4.51
C ASP A 31 -2.05 0.72 4.85
N GLU A 32 -2.87 1.41 5.61
CA GLU A 32 -4.22 0.94 5.95
C GLU A 32 -5.15 1.00 4.73
N ALA A 33 -5.06 2.04 3.91
CA ALA A 33 -5.79 2.12 2.64
C ALA A 33 -5.43 0.94 1.71
N ILE A 34 -4.14 0.60 1.59
CA ILE A 34 -3.63 -0.55 0.84
C ILE A 34 -4.19 -1.87 1.41
N ASN A 35 -4.13 -2.07 2.72
CA ASN A 35 -4.62 -3.29 3.37
C ASN A 35 -6.11 -3.52 3.12
N ILE A 36 -6.94 -2.48 3.27
CA ILE A 36 -8.38 -2.56 3.02
C ILE A 36 -8.65 -2.90 1.55
N ALA A 37 -7.97 -2.21 0.61
CA ALA A 37 -8.15 -2.44 -0.82
C ALA A 37 -7.69 -3.84 -1.24
N VAL A 38 -6.52 -4.29 -0.80
CA VAL A 38 -5.99 -5.64 -1.06
C VAL A 38 -6.96 -6.72 -0.56
N ASN A 39 -7.44 -6.60 0.68
CA ASN A 39 -8.38 -7.57 1.26
C ASN A 39 -9.68 -7.63 0.48
N SER A 40 -10.19 -6.47 0.03
CA SER A 40 -11.40 -6.42 -0.80
C SER A 40 -11.21 -7.05 -2.18
N LEU A 41 -10.02 -6.91 -2.79
CA LEU A 41 -9.73 -7.41 -4.14
C LEU A 41 -9.39 -8.89 -4.18
N ARG A 42 -8.90 -9.49 -3.09
CA ARG A 42 -8.49 -10.92 -3.05
C ARG A 42 -9.58 -11.89 -3.50
N ASN A 43 -10.83 -11.63 -3.16
CA ASN A 43 -11.93 -12.56 -3.45
C ASN A 43 -12.47 -12.44 -4.88
N ASN A 44 -12.45 -11.26 -5.47
CA ASN A 44 -12.92 -11.03 -6.85
C ASN A 44 -12.39 -9.69 -7.40
N LYS A 45 -11.15 -9.66 -7.83
CA LYS A 45 -10.47 -8.45 -8.33
C LYS A 45 -11.10 -7.86 -9.60
N ASN A 46 -11.81 -8.66 -10.39
CA ASN A 46 -12.39 -8.25 -11.67
C ASN A 46 -13.85 -7.77 -11.56
N ALA A 47 -14.46 -7.84 -10.38
CA ALA A 47 -15.83 -7.39 -10.19
C ALA A 47 -15.96 -5.88 -10.42
N LYS A 48 -16.99 -5.46 -11.16
CA LYS A 48 -17.28 -4.03 -11.42
C LYS A 48 -17.43 -3.22 -10.13
N GLY A 49 -18.04 -3.80 -9.09
CA GLY A 49 -18.19 -3.14 -7.78
C GLY A 49 -16.90 -3.03 -6.97
N LYS A 50 -15.77 -3.55 -7.46
CA LYS A 50 -14.46 -3.45 -6.81
C LYS A 50 -13.53 -2.42 -7.46
N GLN A 51 -13.96 -1.75 -8.50
CA GLN A 51 -13.13 -0.81 -9.25
C GLN A 51 -12.58 0.34 -8.39
N ASP A 52 -13.39 0.87 -7.47
CA ASP A 52 -12.95 1.94 -6.56
C ASP A 52 -11.74 1.50 -5.70
N TYR A 53 -11.69 0.23 -5.29
CA TYR A 53 -10.52 -0.30 -4.57
C TYR A 53 -9.26 -0.39 -5.44
N VAL A 54 -9.40 -0.61 -6.75
CA VAL A 54 -8.24 -0.59 -7.68
C VAL A 54 -7.66 0.82 -7.77
N TYR A 55 -8.50 1.85 -7.92
CA TYR A 55 -8.06 3.25 -7.91
C TYR A 55 -7.38 3.64 -6.60
N ILE A 56 -8.03 3.32 -5.47
CA ILE A 56 -7.47 3.61 -4.14
C ILE A 56 -6.12 2.91 -3.96
N LEU A 57 -6.00 1.65 -4.38
CA LEU A 57 -4.78 0.87 -4.26
C LEU A 57 -3.64 1.46 -5.10
N GLU A 58 -3.93 1.82 -6.36
CA GLU A 58 -2.94 2.46 -7.25
C GLU A 58 -2.43 3.77 -6.64
N GLU A 59 -3.33 4.63 -6.17
CA GLU A 59 -2.98 5.93 -5.57
C GLU A 59 -2.26 5.78 -4.24
N ALA A 60 -2.75 4.93 -3.33
CA ALA A 60 -2.14 4.71 -2.02
C ALA A 60 -0.73 4.11 -2.14
N PHE A 61 -0.54 3.16 -3.07
CA PHE A 61 0.77 2.57 -3.35
C PHE A 61 1.78 3.63 -3.83
N ALA A 62 1.39 4.46 -4.80
CA ALA A 62 2.24 5.51 -5.33
C ALA A 62 2.64 6.52 -4.25
N LYS A 63 1.67 7.00 -3.47
CA LYS A 63 1.90 7.98 -2.39
C LYS A 63 2.75 7.40 -1.25
N ALA A 64 2.51 6.15 -0.84
CA ALA A 64 3.31 5.47 0.17
C ALA A 64 4.77 5.33 -0.28
N LYS A 65 4.98 4.87 -1.51
CA LYS A 65 6.32 4.72 -2.09
C LYS A 65 7.06 6.07 -2.14
N GLU A 66 6.42 7.10 -2.66
CA GLU A 66 7.00 8.44 -2.75
C GLU A 66 7.36 9.01 -1.37
N ARG A 67 6.46 8.88 -0.38
CA ARG A 67 6.70 9.31 1.00
C ARG A 67 7.94 8.63 1.57
N ASP A 68 8.01 7.29 1.46
CA ASP A 68 9.07 6.53 2.10
C ASP A 68 10.43 6.76 1.44
N LEU A 69 10.47 6.88 0.11
CA LEU A 69 11.71 7.22 -0.61
C LEU A 69 12.21 8.63 -0.27
N ARG A 70 11.31 9.61 -0.13
CA ARG A 70 11.70 10.96 0.34
C ARG A 70 12.23 10.95 1.76
N ASN A 71 11.60 10.19 2.64
CA ASN A 71 12.05 10.06 4.03
C ASN A 71 13.43 9.41 4.11
N ILE A 72 13.65 8.32 3.37
CA ILE A 72 14.95 7.64 3.28
C ILE A 72 16.02 8.61 2.79
N ASP A 73 15.76 9.36 1.72
CA ASP A 73 16.69 10.35 1.18
C ASP A 73 17.03 11.42 2.23
N SER A 74 16.04 11.94 2.94
CA SER A 74 16.24 12.92 4.01
C SER A 74 17.08 12.36 5.16
N TRP A 75 16.73 11.17 5.66
CA TRP A 75 17.45 10.54 6.78
C TRP A 75 18.85 10.10 6.41
N SER A 76 19.09 9.72 5.16
CA SER A 76 20.43 9.33 4.68
C SER A 76 21.40 10.51 4.58
N LYS A 77 20.89 11.72 4.42
CA LYS A 77 21.68 12.95 4.41
C LYS A 77 21.99 13.49 5.82
N ASP A 78 21.18 13.12 6.78
CA ASP A 78 21.38 13.43 8.18
C ASP A 78 22.24 12.35 8.83
N ALA A 79 23.44 12.71 9.29
CA ALA A 79 24.39 11.80 9.92
C ALA A 79 23.94 11.28 11.31
N ASN A 80 22.65 11.32 11.62
CA ASN A 80 22.10 10.85 12.88
C ASN A 80 21.91 9.32 12.88
N PRO A 81 22.63 8.58 13.72
CA PRO A 81 22.54 7.13 13.77
C PRO A 81 21.14 6.59 14.11
N THR A 82 20.30 7.38 14.79
CA THR A 82 18.91 6.99 15.10
C THR A 82 18.04 6.81 13.85
N ASN A 83 18.48 7.35 12.72
CA ASN A 83 17.80 7.22 11.43
C ASN A 83 18.04 5.84 10.79
N LEU A 84 19.05 5.07 11.19
CA LEU A 84 19.38 3.77 10.59
C LEU A 84 18.22 2.77 10.71
N GLU A 85 17.55 2.74 11.86
CA GLU A 85 16.38 1.88 12.06
C GLU A 85 15.21 2.30 11.16
N GLN A 86 14.97 3.60 11.02
CA GLN A 86 13.90 4.14 10.18
C GLN A 86 14.14 3.86 8.70
N ILE A 87 15.39 3.98 8.24
CA ILE A 87 15.80 3.66 6.87
C ILE A 87 15.56 2.16 6.59
N TYR A 88 16.07 1.28 7.47
CA TYR A 88 15.86 -0.16 7.33
C TYR A 88 14.37 -0.52 7.28
N ASN A 89 13.59 -0.04 8.24
CA ASN A 89 12.16 -0.31 8.30
C ASN A 89 11.41 0.20 7.07
N SER A 90 11.81 1.35 6.52
CA SER A 90 11.17 1.90 5.31
C SER A 90 11.44 1.04 4.07
N TYR A 91 12.66 0.54 3.88
CA TYR A 91 12.94 -0.40 2.78
C TYR A 91 12.18 -1.71 2.94
N VAL A 92 12.07 -2.24 4.16
CA VAL A 92 11.24 -3.42 4.44
C VAL A 92 9.77 -3.17 4.10
N GLN A 93 9.22 -1.99 4.43
CA GLN A 93 7.84 -1.66 4.10
C GLN A 93 7.61 -1.45 2.60
N LEU A 94 8.56 -0.83 1.89
CA LEU A 94 8.52 -0.72 0.42
C LEU A 94 8.41 -2.11 -0.23
N ASN A 95 9.26 -3.04 0.17
CA ASN A 95 9.22 -4.42 -0.34
C ASN A 95 7.93 -5.14 0.04
N ARG A 96 7.50 -5.04 1.30
CA ARG A 96 6.27 -5.68 1.79
C ARG A 96 5.03 -5.27 1.00
N ARG A 97 4.88 -4.00 0.67
CA ARG A 97 3.73 -3.53 -0.13
C ARG A 97 3.71 -4.17 -1.51
N GLN A 98 4.88 -4.30 -2.14
CA GLN A 98 4.99 -4.98 -3.43
C GLN A 98 4.55 -6.44 -3.34
N GLU A 99 5.00 -7.17 -2.32
CA GLU A 99 4.62 -8.56 -2.10
C GLU A 99 3.13 -8.74 -1.81
N LEU A 100 2.48 -7.78 -1.14
CA LEU A 100 1.03 -7.80 -0.91
C LEU A 100 0.21 -7.66 -2.21
N ILE A 101 0.71 -6.85 -3.14
CA ILE A 101 0.00 -6.51 -4.39
C ILE A 101 0.29 -7.51 -5.50
N ARG A 102 1.51 -8.05 -5.56
CA ARG A 102 1.98 -8.96 -6.62
C ARG A 102 0.99 -10.08 -6.97
N PRO A 103 0.36 -10.80 -6.02
CA PRO A 103 -0.60 -11.86 -6.34
C PRO A 103 -1.90 -11.37 -7.00
N LEU A 104 -2.19 -10.08 -6.91
CA LEU A 104 -3.40 -9.48 -7.49
C LEU A 104 -3.20 -9.04 -8.95
N LEU A 105 -1.96 -8.87 -9.39
CA LEU A 105 -1.66 -8.35 -10.72
C LEU A 105 -2.02 -9.34 -11.84
N PRO A 106 -2.39 -8.85 -13.04
CA PRO A 106 -2.70 -7.46 -13.35
C PRO A 106 -4.06 -7.04 -12.77
N LEU A 107 -4.19 -5.76 -12.41
CA LEU A 107 -5.45 -5.12 -12.02
C LEU A 107 -5.88 -4.15 -13.11
N LYS A 108 -7.14 -4.27 -13.58
CA LYS A 108 -7.65 -3.43 -14.65
C LYS A 108 -8.51 -2.28 -14.14
N LEU A 109 -8.30 -1.11 -14.71
CA LEU A 109 -9.15 0.06 -14.56
C LEU A 109 -10.14 0.08 -15.74
N LEU A 110 -11.33 -0.49 -15.53
CA LEU A 110 -12.28 -0.79 -16.61
C LEU A 110 -12.79 0.48 -17.32
N LYS A 111 -12.96 1.58 -16.59
CA LYS A 111 -13.42 2.86 -17.17
C LYS A 111 -12.36 3.49 -18.06
N GLU A 112 -11.07 3.28 -17.75
CA GLU A 112 -9.95 3.86 -18.48
C GLU A 112 -9.40 2.91 -19.56
N GLY A 113 -9.81 1.63 -19.54
CA GLY A 113 -9.35 0.63 -20.49
C GLY A 113 -7.86 0.30 -20.37
N ARG A 114 -7.25 0.54 -19.20
CA ARG A 114 -5.82 0.30 -18.93
C ARG A 114 -5.62 -0.59 -17.72
N ASP A 115 -4.42 -1.11 -17.56
CA ASP A 115 -3.99 -1.73 -16.32
C ASP A 115 -3.58 -0.64 -15.30
N ALA A 116 -3.84 -0.90 -14.01
CA ALA A 116 -3.34 -0.09 -12.92
C ALA A 116 -1.83 -0.24 -12.80
N ILE A 117 -1.13 0.84 -12.47
CA ILE A 117 0.34 0.93 -12.50
C ILE A 117 0.90 0.77 -11.09
N PHE A 118 1.72 -0.26 -10.89
CA PHE A 118 2.44 -0.53 -9.65
C PHE A 118 3.93 -0.72 -9.96
N PRO A 119 4.74 0.36 -9.95
CA PRO A 119 6.17 0.25 -10.22
C PRO A 119 6.86 -0.59 -9.14
N MET A 120 7.36 -1.77 -9.52
CA MET A 120 8.06 -2.72 -8.65
C MET A 120 9.56 -2.56 -8.79
N ASP A 121 10.25 -2.37 -7.65
CA ASP A 121 11.70 -2.30 -7.57
C ASP A 121 12.26 -3.44 -6.72
N ASN A 122 13.51 -3.79 -6.92
CA ASN A 122 14.18 -4.76 -6.08
C ASN A 122 14.93 -4.03 -4.95
N TYR A 123 14.45 -4.14 -3.73
CA TYR A 123 15.04 -3.52 -2.55
C TYR A 123 15.92 -4.48 -1.73
N SER A 124 16.29 -5.64 -2.29
CA SER A 124 17.03 -6.67 -1.52
C SER A 124 18.39 -6.17 -1.04
N THR A 125 19.12 -5.46 -1.87
CA THR A 125 20.43 -4.89 -1.53
C THR A 125 20.30 -3.82 -0.45
N GLU A 126 19.39 -2.88 -0.64
CA GLU A 126 19.15 -1.77 0.30
C GLU A 126 18.69 -2.28 1.67
N ILE A 127 17.88 -3.34 1.71
CA ILE A 127 17.45 -3.99 2.97
C ILE A 127 18.66 -4.62 3.68
N ILE A 128 19.54 -5.33 2.95
CA ILE A 128 20.72 -5.96 3.53
C ILE A 128 21.71 -4.91 4.04
N ASP A 129 21.97 -3.89 3.25
CA ASP A 129 22.95 -2.84 3.59
C ASP A 129 22.48 -2.00 4.78
N SER A 130 21.21 -1.59 4.79
CA SER A 130 20.65 -0.84 5.91
C SER A 130 20.56 -1.68 7.20
N LYS A 131 20.26 -2.98 7.09
CA LYS A 131 20.32 -3.91 8.22
C LYS A 131 21.72 -4.03 8.79
N ASN A 132 22.72 -4.17 7.93
CA ASN A 132 24.13 -4.28 8.35
C ASN A 132 24.60 -2.98 9.01
N ALA A 133 24.26 -1.82 8.46
CA ALA A 133 24.59 -0.53 9.06
C ALA A 133 23.97 -0.37 10.46
N LEU A 134 22.69 -0.71 10.60
CA LEU A 134 21.98 -0.70 11.89
C LEU A 134 22.64 -1.67 12.88
N SER A 135 22.92 -2.90 12.45
CA SER A 135 23.55 -3.92 13.28
C SER A 135 24.91 -3.46 13.78
N ASN A 136 25.78 -2.98 12.90
CA ASN A 136 27.11 -2.46 13.27
C ASN A 136 27.01 -1.34 14.30
N TYR A 137 26.08 -0.40 14.11
CA TYR A 137 25.85 0.66 15.08
C TYR A 137 25.46 0.13 16.45
N LEU A 138 24.54 -0.83 16.53
CA LEU A 138 24.06 -1.41 17.79
C LEU A 138 25.12 -2.25 18.51
N TYR A 139 26.11 -2.84 17.79
CA TYR A 139 27.18 -3.61 18.40
C TYR A 139 28.39 -2.79 18.83
N THR A 140 28.52 -1.56 18.33
CA THR A 140 29.68 -0.69 18.63
C THR A 140 29.39 0.39 19.67
N ASN A 141 28.13 0.56 20.08
CA ASN A 141 27.67 1.52 21.07
C ASN A 141 26.85 0.86 22.17
#